data_4ffcbfad708e7de143e35938913d48eb
#
_entry.id   4ffcbfad708e7de143e35938913d48eb
#
_cell.length_a   1.000
_cell.length_b   1.000
_cell.length_c   1.000
_cell.angle_alpha   90.00
_cell.angle_beta   90.00
_cell.angle_gamma   90.00
#
_symmetry.space_group_name_H-M   'P 1'
#
loop_
_entity.id
_entity.type
_entity.pdbx_description
1 polymer ?
#
loop_
_entity_poly.entity_id
_entity_poly.type
_entity_poly.pdbx_seq_one_letter_code
_entity_poly.pdbx_strand_id
1 'polypeptide(L)'
;LGHAGEIGKVSSLSLPFCSELYLGHLRYGTFGKRSLSACHPVVRASSCRKHTMLLAGNFNLTNTSAIFNELVASGHHPNSRQDSEILLLHLGHYLEKMLEPRGGHEPMLDIFELLKQAAVHWDGGFTLCGLFGHGDAFALRDAAGIRPGYYYFDDEIAVVASERPAIQTAFNLSSSEVMELPPGHALTISVNGDIALKECLPSVPHKRCVFERIYFSRGNDADIHRERLALGRALVPAVMKAIDDDFDNTVFSYIPNTAQISFHGLLDGLDSLRGSHRVRFSQIAVKDAKFRTFITDASHRRDLFPHVYDVTYGVI
;
A
#
# COMPACT_ATOMS: atom_id res chain seq x y z
N LEU A 1 -2.26 11.15 -10.99
CA LEU A 1 -2.70 12.55 -11.23
C LEU A 1 -3.31 12.76 -12.63
N GLY A 2 -2.93 11.96 -13.66
CA GLY A 2 -3.49 12.09 -15.00
C GLY A 2 -4.99 11.78 -15.08
N HIS A 3 -5.42 10.69 -14.49
CA HIS A 3 -6.85 10.33 -14.49
C HIS A 3 -7.70 11.26 -13.63
N ALA A 4 -7.21 11.72 -12.51
CA ALA A 4 -7.91 12.74 -11.72
C ALA A 4 -8.09 14.06 -12.48
N GLY A 5 -7.09 14.45 -13.30
CA GLY A 5 -7.19 15.60 -14.19
C GLY A 5 -8.19 15.42 -15.34
N GLU A 6 -8.36 14.21 -15.85
CA GLU A 6 -9.35 13.89 -16.89
C GLU A 6 -10.76 13.82 -16.32
N ILE A 7 -10.96 13.25 -15.15
CA ILE A 7 -12.24 13.26 -14.45
C ILE A 7 -12.67 14.71 -14.14
N GLY A 8 -11.73 15.57 -13.70
CA GLY A 8 -11.98 16.98 -13.50
C GLY A 8 -12.34 17.75 -14.78
N LYS A 9 -11.90 17.27 -15.96
CA LYS A 9 -12.27 17.84 -17.27
C LYS A 9 -13.63 17.40 -17.77
N VAL A 10 -14.06 16.21 -17.42
CA VAL A 10 -15.40 15.68 -17.79
C VAL A 10 -16.50 16.36 -17.00
N SER A 11 -16.22 16.86 -15.81
CA SER A 11 -17.15 17.67 -15.04
C SER A 11 -17.02 19.15 -15.41
N SER A 12 -17.44 19.51 -16.62
CA SER A 12 -17.84 20.92 -16.93
C SER A 12 -19.07 21.34 -16.11
N LEU A 13 -19.53 20.47 -15.25
CA LEU A 13 -20.52 20.71 -14.23
C LEU A 13 -19.82 21.32 -13.00
N SER A 14 -20.44 22.27 -12.39
CA SER A 14 -19.97 23.25 -11.41
C SER A 14 -19.27 22.72 -10.13
N LEU A 15 -19.15 21.41 -9.93
CA LEU A 15 -18.51 20.79 -8.76
C LEU A 15 -17.60 19.64 -9.20
N PRO A 16 -16.28 19.88 -9.31
CA PRO A 16 -15.32 18.81 -9.55
C PRO A 16 -15.31 17.81 -8.38
N PHE A 17 -15.19 16.51 -8.71
CA PHE A 17 -15.17 15.42 -7.72
C PHE A 17 -16.48 15.23 -6.93
N CYS A 18 -17.64 15.61 -7.48
CA CYS A 18 -18.93 15.28 -6.89
C CYS A 18 -19.39 13.90 -7.37
N SER A 19 -19.18 12.88 -6.57
CA SER A 19 -19.58 11.49 -6.82
C SER A 19 -19.81 10.76 -5.50
N GLU A 20 -20.54 9.65 -5.53
CA GLU A 20 -20.73 8.77 -4.38
C GLU A 20 -19.58 7.76 -4.20
N LEU A 21 -18.89 7.41 -5.30
CA LEU A 21 -17.80 6.44 -5.29
C LEU A 21 -16.49 7.07 -5.77
N TYR A 22 -15.43 6.84 -5.02
CA TYR A 22 -14.09 7.32 -5.32
C TYR A 22 -13.08 6.18 -5.24
N LEU A 23 -12.24 6.06 -6.26
CA LEU A 23 -11.08 5.17 -6.24
C LEU A 23 -9.83 5.96 -6.64
N GLY A 24 -8.89 6.10 -5.73
CA GLY A 24 -7.67 6.87 -5.93
C GLY A 24 -6.41 6.06 -5.63
N HIS A 25 -5.31 6.40 -6.30
CA HIS A 25 -4.03 5.77 -6.05
C HIS A 25 -2.88 6.76 -6.20
N LEU A 26 -1.99 6.79 -5.22
CA LEU A 26 -0.74 7.53 -5.27
C LEU A 26 0.39 6.55 -5.59
N ARG A 27 0.74 6.43 -6.88
CA ARG A 27 1.73 5.46 -7.32
C ARG A 27 3.15 5.86 -6.91
N TYR A 28 3.80 4.92 -6.25
CA TYR A 28 5.23 4.94 -6.02
C TYR A 28 5.90 3.83 -6.86
N GLY A 29 6.49 4.20 -7.99
CA GLY A 29 7.05 3.21 -8.93
C GLY A 29 8.34 2.58 -8.40
N THR A 30 8.24 1.41 -7.76
CA THR A 30 9.37 0.60 -7.30
C THR A 30 9.81 -0.42 -8.33
N PHE A 31 8.92 -0.82 -9.23
CA PHE A 31 9.16 -1.84 -10.25
C PHE A 31 8.46 -1.49 -11.57
N GLY A 32 9.04 -1.89 -12.70
CA GLY A 32 8.50 -1.68 -14.04
C GLY A 32 8.75 -0.30 -14.65
N LYS A 33 8.28 -0.10 -15.89
CA LYS A 33 8.44 1.18 -16.61
C LYS A 33 7.64 2.30 -15.94
N ARG A 34 8.23 3.47 -15.83
CA ARG A 34 7.55 4.70 -15.40
C ARG A 34 6.75 5.26 -16.58
N SER A 35 5.51 4.83 -16.73
CA SER A 35 4.59 5.34 -17.75
C SER A 35 3.25 5.70 -17.12
N LEU A 36 2.52 6.61 -17.74
CA LEU A 36 1.15 6.95 -17.32
C LEU A 36 0.21 5.74 -17.45
N SER A 37 0.44 4.86 -18.44
CA SER A 37 -0.33 3.62 -18.61
C SER A 37 -0.19 2.62 -17.44
N ALA A 38 0.84 2.78 -16.62
CA ALA A 38 1.05 1.97 -15.42
C ALA A 38 0.47 2.61 -14.16
N CYS A 39 -0.18 3.77 -14.26
CA CYS A 39 -0.84 4.41 -13.12
C CYS A 39 -2.19 3.75 -12.84
N HIS A 40 -2.51 3.60 -11.55
CA HIS A 40 -3.82 3.17 -11.11
C HIS A 40 -4.75 4.38 -10.92
N PRO A 41 -6.07 4.19 -10.98
CA PRO A 41 -6.78 2.94 -11.30
C PRO A 41 -6.58 2.48 -12.74
N VAL A 42 -6.46 1.15 -12.93
CA VAL A 42 -6.57 0.54 -14.27
C VAL A 42 -8.03 0.25 -14.55
N VAL A 43 -8.44 0.38 -15.82
CA VAL A 43 -9.85 0.33 -16.22
C VAL A 43 -10.07 -0.76 -17.27
N ARG A 44 -11.02 -1.64 -17.01
CA ARG A 44 -11.62 -2.52 -18.00
C ARG A 44 -12.94 -1.92 -18.42
N ALA A 45 -12.92 -1.20 -19.53
CA ALA A 45 -14.13 -0.59 -20.11
C ALA A 45 -14.95 -1.63 -20.89
N SER A 46 -16.27 -1.57 -20.72
CA SER A 46 -17.25 -2.36 -21.48
C SER A 46 -18.48 -1.50 -21.77
N SER A 47 -19.18 -1.82 -22.86
CA SER A 47 -20.50 -1.24 -23.14
C SER A 47 -21.57 -1.67 -22.14
N CYS A 48 -21.35 -2.78 -21.45
CA CYS A 48 -22.20 -3.26 -20.37
C CYS A 48 -21.62 -2.84 -19.01
N ARG A 49 -22.41 -2.14 -18.18
CA ARG A 49 -21.98 -1.68 -16.84
C ARG A 49 -21.52 -2.82 -15.94
N LYS A 50 -22.17 -3.98 -15.99
CA LYS A 50 -21.82 -5.16 -15.19
C LYS A 50 -20.41 -5.71 -15.52
N HIS A 51 -19.91 -5.48 -16.74
CA HIS A 51 -18.59 -5.89 -17.18
C HIS A 51 -17.53 -4.79 -17.06
N THR A 52 -17.92 -3.57 -16.73
CA THR A 52 -17.00 -2.45 -16.50
C THR A 52 -16.44 -2.54 -15.08
N MET A 53 -15.12 -2.43 -14.95
CA MET A 53 -14.44 -2.57 -13.67
C MET A 53 -13.22 -1.67 -13.62
N LEU A 54 -12.98 -1.08 -12.45
CA LEU A 54 -11.78 -0.33 -12.10
C LEU A 54 -11.04 -1.06 -10.99
N LEU A 55 -9.71 -1.05 -11.04
CA LEU A 55 -8.86 -1.69 -10.04
C LEU A 55 -7.70 -0.78 -9.65
N ALA A 56 -7.47 -0.64 -8.36
CA ALA A 56 -6.29 0.00 -7.81
C ALA A 56 -5.78 -0.79 -6.60
N GLY A 57 -4.48 -0.66 -6.29
CA GLY A 57 -3.96 -1.33 -5.12
C GLY A 57 -2.46 -1.24 -4.97
N ASN A 58 -2.01 -1.74 -3.82
CA ASN A 58 -0.60 -2.00 -3.53
C ASN A 58 -0.36 -3.50 -3.65
N PHE A 59 0.29 -3.93 -4.73
CA PHE A 59 0.49 -5.34 -5.01
C PHE A 59 1.78 -5.61 -5.77
N ASN A 60 2.27 -6.82 -5.61
CA ASN A 60 3.33 -7.40 -6.41
C ASN A 60 3.13 -8.92 -6.45
N LEU A 61 2.82 -9.45 -7.63
CA LEU A 61 2.63 -10.88 -7.83
C LEU A 61 3.93 -11.54 -8.28
N THR A 62 4.22 -12.71 -7.71
CA THR A 62 5.41 -13.51 -8.06
C THR A 62 5.15 -14.37 -9.28
N ASN A 63 3.89 -14.71 -9.56
CA ASN A 63 3.48 -15.64 -10.61
C ASN A 63 2.79 -14.96 -11.80
N THR A 64 3.00 -13.68 -12.05
CA THR A 64 2.41 -12.92 -13.16
C THR A 64 2.56 -13.61 -14.52
N SER A 65 3.72 -14.27 -14.76
CA SER A 65 3.95 -15.00 -16.02
C SER A 65 3.06 -16.23 -16.19
N ALA A 66 2.74 -16.92 -15.09
CA ALA A 66 1.84 -18.09 -15.12
C ALA A 66 0.41 -17.64 -15.46
N ILE A 67 -0.07 -16.58 -14.77
CA ILE A 67 -1.39 -16.00 -15.03
C ILE A 67 -1.50 -15.43 -16.45
N PHE A 68 -0.44 -14.81 -16.96
CA PHE A 68 -0.38 -14.35 -18.36
C PHE A 68 -0.59 -15.51 -19.33
N ASN A 69 0.11 -16.65 -19.13
CA ASN A 69 -0.02 -17.81 -20.01
C ASN A 69 -1.41 -18.45 -19.89
N GLU A 70 -2.02 -18.48 -18.73
CA GLU A 70 -3.41 -18.93 -18.51
C GLU A 70 -4.41 -18.07 -19.31
N LEU A 71 -4.26 -16.75 -19.22
CA LEU A 71 -5.07 -15.80 -20.00
C LEU A 71 -4.94 -16.02 -21.51
N VAL A 72 -3.71 -16.17 -22.01
CA VAL A 72 -3.48 -16.45 -23.44
C VAL A 72 -4.10 -17.79 -23.86
N ALA A 73 -3.95 -18.84 -23.05
CA ALA A 73 -4.57 -20.14 -23.30
C ALA A 73 -6.11 -20.08 -23.30
N SER A 74 -6.68 -19.12 -22.55
CA SER A 74 -8.13 -18.85 -22.52
C SER A 74 -8.61 -17.90 -23.62
N GLY A 75 -7.74 -17.52 -24.57
CA GLY A 75 -8.08 -16.66 -25.71
C GLY A 75 -7.96 -15.15 -25.47
N HIS A 76 -7.44 -14.72 -24.33
CA HIS A 76 -7.16 -13.31 -24.08
C HIS A 76 -5.83 -12.87 -24.72
N HIS A 77 -5.72 -11.58 -25.02
CA HIS A 77 -4.50 -10.98 -25.57
C HIS A 77 -4.04 -9.79 -24.72
N PRO A 78 -3.34 -10.05 -23.56
CA PRO A 78 -2.82 -8.96 -22.76
C PRO A 78 -1.80 -8.12 -23.53
N ASN A 79 -1.92 -6.79 -23.46
CA ASN A 79 -1.04 -5.86 -24.16
C ASN A 79 0.33 -5.73 -23.49
N SER A 80 0.42 -6.03 -22.19
CA SER A 80 1.66 -6.00 -21.43
C SER A 80 1.73 -7.14 -20.40
N ARG A 81 2.91 -7.29 -19.80
CA ARG A 81 3.15 -8.21 -18.68
C ARG A 81 3.12 -7.50 -17.32
N GLN A 82 2.54 -6.29 -17.26
CA GLN A 82 2.41 -5.56 -16.02
C GLN A 82 1.37 -6.26 -15.12
N ASP A 83 1.70 -6.41 -13.87
CA ASP A 83 0.84 -7.09 -12.88
C ASP A 83 -0.54 -6.44 -12.75
N SER A 84 -0.64 -5.11 -12.88
CA SER A 84 -1.92 -4.39 -12.88
C SER A 84 -2.85 -4.78 -14.02
N GLU A 85 -2.31 -4.89 -15.25
CA GLU A 85 -3.09 -5.32 -16.40
C GLU A 85 -3.47 -6.81 -16.30
N ILE A 86 -2.52 -7.64 -15.88
CA ILE A 86 -2.75 -9.09 -15.73
C ILE A 86 -3.81 -9.36 -14.67
N LEU A 87 -3.76 -8.69 -13.51
CA LEU A 87 -4.78 -8.81 -12.48
C LEU A 87 -6.16 -8.38 -12.97
N LEU A 88 -6.23 -7.24 -13.65
CA LEU A 88 -7.49 -6.71 -14.18
C LEU A 88 -8.12 -7.67 -15.20
N LEU A 89 -7.31 -8.20 -16.14
CA LEU A 89 -7.78 -9.15 -17.16
C LEU A 89 -8.18 -10.49 -16.53
N HIS A 90 -7.41 -10.98 -15.56
CA HIS A 90 -7.70 -12.23 -14.87
C HIS A 90 -9.00 -12.16 -14.07
N LEU A 91 -9.19 -11.09 -13.31
CA LEU A 91 -10.46 -10.85 -12.61
C LEU A 91 -11.62 -10.68 -13.60
N GLY A 92 -11.38 -9.98 -14.73
CA GLY A 92 -12.34 -9.83 -15.81
C GLY A 92 -12.75 -11.14 -16.47
N HIS A 93 -11.82 -12.09 -16.63
CA HIS A 93 -12.10 -13.44 -17.15
C HIS A 93 -13.08 -14.21 -16.25
N TYR A 94 -12.87 -14.19 -14.92
CA TYR A 94 -13.80 -14.83 -13.98
C TYR A 94 -15.13 -14.09 -13.89
N LEU A 95 -15.12 -12.76 -14.01
CA LEU A 95 -16.34 -11.96 -14.09
C LEU A 95 -17.19 -12.35 -15.31
N GLU A 96 -16.59 -12.53 -16.47
CA GLU A 96 -17.29 -13.00 -17.69
C GLU A 96 -17.90 -14.37 -17.49
N LYS A 97 -17.12 -15.32 -16.98
CA LYS A 97 -17.61 -16.69 -16.68
C LYS A 97 -18.79 -16.70 -15.70
N MET A 98 -18.78 -15.80 -14.71
CA MET A 98 -19.85 -15.70 -13.72
C MET A 98 -21.09 -15.05 -14.31
N LEU A 99 -20.93 -14.09 -15.21
CA LEU A 99 -22.02 -13.38 -15.87
C LEU A 99 -22.53 -14.05 -17.15
N GLU A 100 -22.01 -15.22 -17.53
CA GLU A 100 -22.55 -16.02 -18.62
C GLU A 100 -23.99 -16.46 -18.30
N PRO A 101 -24.98 -16.19 -19.18
CA PRO A 101 -26.36 -16.61 -18.96
C PRO A 101 -26.47 -18.13 -18.87
N ARG A 102 -27.04 -18.64 -17.78
CA ARG A 102 -27.29 -20.06 -17.57
C ARG A 102 -28.77 -20.31 -17.41
N GLY A 103 -29.33 -21.13 -18.29
CA GLY A 103 -30.73 -21.55 -18.16
C GLY A 103 -31.76 -20.44 -18.32
N GLY A 104 -31.45 -19.35 -19.05
CA GLY A 104 -32.41 -18.27 -19.30
C GLY A 104 -32.61 -17.27 -18.14
N HIS A 105 -31.88 -17.43 -17.05
CA HIS A 105 -31.88 -16.49 -15.94
C HIS A 105 -30.72 -15.49 -16.07
N GLU A 106 -30.99 -14.24 -15.73
CA GLU A 106 -29.94 -13.22 -15.65
C GLU A 106 -29.06 -13.53 -14.43
N PRO A 107 -27.74 -13.70 -14.62
CA PRO A 107 -26.85 -14.03 -13.50
C PRO A 107 -26.70 -12.84 -12.56
N MET A 108 -26.73 -13.11 -11.27
CA MET A 108 -26.43 -12.15 -10.22
C MET A 108 -24.94 -12.24 -9.89
N LEU A 109 -24.27 -11.08 -9.81
CA LEU A 109 -22.85 -11.02 -9.43
C LEU A 109 -22.71 -11.27 -7.93
N ASP A 110 -22.00 -12.34 -7.57
CA ASP A 110 -21.49 -12.56 -6.22
C ASP A 110 -20.00 -12.17 -6.18
N ILE A 111 -19.71 -11.01 -5.58
CA ILE A 111 -18.35 -10.46 -5.55
C ILE A 111 -17.42 -11.34 -4.70
N PHE A 112 -17.90 -11.93 -3.60
CA PHE A 112 -17.06 -12.83 -2.79
C PHE A 112 -16.68 -14.07 -3.56
N GLU A 113 -17.62 -14.68 -4.26
CA GLU A 113 -17.35 -15.87 -5.08
C GLU A 113 -16.42 -15.51 -6.26
N LEU A 114 -16.63 -14.35 -6.91
CA LEU A 114 -15.73 -13.84 -7.95
C LEU A 114 -14.29 -13.71 -7.45
N LEU A 115 -14.11 -13.03 -6.32
CA LEU A 115 -12.79 -12.80 -5.72
C LEU A 115 -12.14 -14.11 -5.29
N LYS A 116 -12.89 -15.03 -4.70
CA LYS A 116 -12.42 -16.34 -4.29
C LYS A 116 -11.93 -17.16 -5.48
N GLN A 117 -12.69 -17.22 -6.57
CA GLN A 117 -12.31 -17.94 -7.77
C GLN A 117 -11.07 -17.36 -8.46
N ALA A 118 -10.97 -16.04 -8.55
CA ALA A 118 -9.82 -15.41 -9.18
C ALA A 118 -8.57 -15.42 -8.29
N ALA A 119 -8.70 -15.01 -7.04
CA ALA A 119 -7.54 -14.73 -6.17
C ALA A 119 -6.84 -15.99 -5.64
N VAL A 120 -7.47 -17.17 -5.70
CA VAL A 120 -6.79 -18.43 -5.36
C VAL A 120 -5.60 -18.73 -6.27
N HIS A 121 -5.59 -18.16 -7.47
CA HIS A 121 -4.49 -18.30 -8.44
C HIS A 121 -3.36 -17.28 -8.25
N TRP A 122 -3.53 -16.29 -7.36
CA TRP A 122 -2.57 -15.21 -7.19
C TRP A 122 -1.56 -15.53 -6.10
N ASP A 123 -0.29 -15.52 -6.45
CA ASP A 123 0.82 -15.65 -5.51
C ASP A 123 1.54 -14.32 -5.36
N GLY A 124 1.71 -13.87 -4.11
CA GLY A 124 2.36 -12.59 -3.80
C GLY A 124 1.67 -11.81 -2.69
N GLY A 125 2.09 -10.56 -2.52
CA GLY A 125 1.47 -9.65 -1.56
C GLY A 125 0.58 -8.64 -2.27
N PHE A 126 -0.66 -8.49 -1.81
CA PHE A 126 -1.59 -7.52 -2.39
C PHE A 126 -2.64 -7.00 -1.41
N THR A 127 -2.98 -5.73 -1.57
CA THR A 127 -4.22 -5.13 -1.10
C THR A 127 -4.82 -4.36 -2.26
N LEU A 128 -5.99 -4.80 -2.70
CA LEU A 128 -6.68 -4.32 -3.89
C LEU A 128 -7.98 -3.63 -3.50
N CYS A 129 -8.34 -2.58 -4.22
CA CYS A 129 -9.67 -2.00 -4.21
C CYS A 129 -10.22 -1.97 -5.63
N GLY A 130 -11.49 -2.30 -5.80
CA GLY A 130 -12.17 -2.28 -7.09
C GLY A 130 -13.54 -1.66 -7.03
N LEU A 131 -13.95 -1.10 -8.16
CA LEU A 131 -15.29 -0.58 -8.39
C LEU A 131 -15.86 -1.25 -9.64
N PHE A 132 -17.12 -1.64 -9.57
CA PHE A 132 -17.87 -2.11 -10.74
C PHE A 132 -18.73 -0.98 -11.32
N GLY A 133 -18.96 -1.01 -12.63
CA GLY A 133 -19.72 0.03 -13.31
C GLY A 133 -21.19 0.11 -12.92
N HIS A 134 -21.74 -0.88 -12.21
CA HIS A 134 -23.09 -0.86 -11.65
C HIS A 134 -23.17 -0.28 -10.24
N GLY A 135 -22.02 0.02 -9.60
CA GLY A 135 -22.00 0.71 -8.32
C GLY A 135 -21.45 -0.10 -7.15
N ASP A 136 -21.28 -1.39 -7.28
CA ASP A 136 -20.65 -2.20 -6.22
C ASP A 136 -19.15 -1.94 -6.12
N ALA A 137 -18.60 -2.09 -4.91
CA ALA A 137 -17.20 -1.91 -4.61
C ALA A 137 -16.66 -3.07 -3.76
N PHE A 138 -15.33 -3.25 -3.79
CA PHE A 138 -14.67 -4.21 -2.92
C PHE A 138 -13.27 -3.77 -2.53
N ALA A 139 -12.80 -4.33 -1.42
CA ALA A 139 -11.39 -4.39 -1.06
C ALA A 139 -11.02 -5.84 -0.73
N LEU A 140 -9.85 -6.30 -1.17
CA LEU A 140 -9.34 -7.64 -0.89
C LEU A 140 -7.89 -7.57 -0.45
N ARG A 141 -7.54 -8.32 0.60
CA ARG A 141 -6.16 -8.44 1.09
C ARG A 141 -5.62 -9.86 0.89
N ASP A 142 -4.33 -9.96 0.59
CA ASP A 142 -3.65 -11.26 0.45
C ASP A 142 -3.77 -12.13 1.71
N ALA A 143 -3.70 -13.47 1.52
CA ALA A 143 -3.92 -14.46 2.57
C ALA A 143 -2.89 -14.37 3.72
N ALA A 144 -1.67 -13.91 3.46
CA ALA A 144 -0.62 -13.79 4.46
C ALA A 144 -0.53 -12.40 5.10
N GLY A 145 -1.34 -11.43 4.63
CA GLY A 145 -1.31 -10.05 5.11
C GLY A 145 0.02 -9.35 4.84
N ILE A 146 0.67 -9.66 3.71
CA ILE A 146 1.95 -9.08 3.32
C ILE A 146 1.81 -7.57 3.12
N ARG A 147 0.75 -7.15 2.41
CA ARG A 147 0.46 -5.73 2.20
C ARG A 147 -0.53 -5.21 3.25
N PRO A 148 -0.36 -3.96 3.72
CA PRO A 148 -1.28 -3.37 4.68
C PRO A 148 -2.59 -2.94 4.00
N GLY A 149 -3.68 -3.01 4.75
CA GLY A 149 -4.99 -2.51 4.37
C GLY A 149 -5.80 -2.19 5.62
N TYR A 150 -6.49 -1.06 5.62
CA TYR A 150 -7.30 -0.58 6.73
C TYR A 150 -8.63 -0.09 6.21
N TYR A 151 -9.67 -0.17 7.04
CA TYR A 151 -10.99 0.28 6.70
C TYR A 151 -11.71 0.91 7.89
N TYR A 152 -12.67 1.73 7.57
CA TYR A 152 -13.65 2.31 8.48
C TYR A 152 -14.99 2.42 7.76
N PHE A 153 -16.07 2.25 8.45
CA PHE A 153 -17.40 2.57 7.96
C PHE A 153 -18.32 2.96 9.09
N ASP A 154 -19.29 3.79 8.76
CA ASP A 154 -20.41 4.19 9.61
C ASP A 154 -21.70 4.25 8.77
N ASP A 155 -22.73 4.94 9.25
CA ASP A 155 -24.03 5.05 8.56
C ASP A 155 -23.97 5.94 7.29
N GLU A 156 -22.91 6.73 7.11
CA GLU A 156 -22.79 7.70 6.02
C GLU A 156 -21.71 7.30 5.01
N ILE A 157 -20.61 6.73 5.47
CA ILE A 157 -19.44 6.45 4.64
C ILE A 157 -18.82 5.07 4.87
N ALA A 158 -18.20 4.55 3.83
CA ALA A 158 -17.24 3.45 3.93
C ALA A 158 -15.93 3.86 3.25
N VAL A 159 -14.81 3.66 3.93
CA VAL A 159 -13.48 4.04 3.42
C VAL A 159 -12.48 2.92 3.62
N VAL A 160 -11.64 2.69 2.60
CA VAL A 160 -10.52 1.76 2.64
C VAL A 160 -9.25 2.49 2.21
N ALA A 161 -8.16 2.27 2.93
CA ALA A 161 -6.85 2.80 2.56
C ALA A 161 -5.72 1.81 2.89
N SER A 162 -4.59 1.96 2.24
CA SER A 162 -3.38 1.19 2.55
C SER A 162 -2.72 1.60 3.88
N GLU A 163 -3.08 2.77 4.42
CA GLU A 163 -2.49 3.31 5.66
C GLU A 163 -3.56 3.85 6.61
N ARG A 164 -3.56 3.39 7.88
CA ARG A 164 -4.48 3.83 8.93
C ARG A 164 -4.47 5.35 9.14
N PRO A 165 -3.30 6.02 9.25
CA PRO A 165 -3.27 7.47 9.47
C PRO A 165 -3.91 8.31 8.35
N ALA A 166 -4.03 7.77 7.15
CA ALA A 166 -4.73 8.45 6.07
C ALA A 166 -6.23 8.59 6.37
N ILE A 167 -6.85 7.52 6.85
CA ILE A 167 -8.26 7.50 7.27
C ILE A 167 -8.44 8.37 8.52
N GLN A 168 -7.60 8.17 9.54
CA GLN A 168 -7.65 8.93 10.79
C GLN A 168 -7.61 10.45 10.55
N THR A 169 -6.68 10.90 9.73
CA THR A 169 -6.52 12.34 9.44
C THR A 169 -7.68 12.90 8.62
N ALA A 170 -8.17 12.13 7.63
CA ALA A 170 -9.24 12.61 6.76
C ALA A 170 -10.59 12.75 7.48
N PHE A 171 -10.88 11.83 8.41
CA PHE A 171 -12.16 11.74 9.09
C PHE A 171 -12.10 12.07 10.58
N ASN A 172 -10.95 12.51 11.08
CA ASN A 172 -10.70 12.86 12.49
C ASN A 172 -11.03 11.70 13.46
N LEU A 173 -10.58 10.50 13.13
CA LEU A 173 -10.86 9.29 13.89
C LEU A 173 -9.68 8.90 14.80
N SER A 174 -9.99 8.22 15.91
CA SER A 174 -9.00 7.59 16.76
C SER A 174 -8.43 6.31 16.12
N SER A 175 -7.32 5.81 16.66
CA SER A 175 -6.71 4.56 16.17
C SER A 175 -7.55 3.31 16.44
N SER A 176 -8.46 3.36 17.40
CA SER A 176 -9.35 2.24 17.74
C SER A 176 -10.56 2.11 16.81
N GLU A 177 -10.90 3.18 16.10
CA GLU A 177 -12.04 3.19 15.17
C GLU A 177 -11.67 2.66 13.78
N VAL A 178 -10.41 2.79 13.39
CA VAL A 178 -9.93 2.32 12.08
C VAL A 178 -9.40 0.91 12.19
N MET A 179 -10.09 -0.03 11.56
CA MET A 179 -9.78 -1.45 11.63
C MET A 179 -8.79 -1.88 10.56
N GLU A 180 -7.95 -2.87 10.87
CA GLU A 180 -7.10 -3.54 9.88
C GLU A 180 -7.97 -4.54 9.09
N LEU A 181 -7.89 -4.50 7.76
CA LEU A 181 -8.51 -5.52 6.90
C LEU A 181 -7.81 -6.87 7.16
N PRO A 182 -8.52 -7.90 7.66
CA PRO A 182 -7.86 -9.16 8.00
C PRO A 182 -7.25 -9.82 6.77
N PRO A 183 -6.14 -10.57 6.92
CA PRO A 183 -5.56 -11.35 5.83
C PRO A 183 -6.57 -12.30 5.22
N GLY A 184 -6.55 -12.44 3.90
CA GLY A 184 -7.46 -13.32 3.17
C GLY A 184 -8.91 -12.85 3.09
N HIS A 185 -9.26 -11.70 3.67
CA HIS A 185 -10.63 -11.21 3.69
C HIS A 185 -10.89 -10.18 2.59
N ALA A 186 -12.12 -10.18 2.14
CA ALA A 186 -12.68 -9.12 1.31
C ALA A 186 -13.75 -8.34 2.09
N LEU A 187 -13.72 -7.02 1.92
CA LEU A 187 -14.78 -6.10 2.28
C LEU A 187 -15.55 -5.76 1.01
N THR A 188 -16.86 -5.93 0.98
CA THR A 188 -17.70 -5.53 -0.16
C THR A 188 -18.69 -4.46 0.28
N ILE A 189 -19.00 -3.58 -0.65
CA ILE A 189 -20.00 -2.51 -0.49
C ILE A 189 -20.92 -2.62 -1.69
N SER A 190 -22.21 -2.90 -1.45
CA SER A 190 -23.19 -2.97 -2.53
C SER A 190 -23.62 -1.57 -2.96
N VAL A 191 -24.21 -1.46 -4.14
CA VAL A 191 -24.85 -0.22 -4.64
C VAL A 191 -25.93 0.32 -3.70
N ASN A 192 -26.49 -0.53 -2.85
CA ASN A 192 -27.49 -0.14 -1.84
C ASN A 192 -26.86 0.30 -0.51
N GLY A 193 -25.53 0.27 -0.39
CA GLY A 193 -24.81 0.61 0.84
C GLY A 193 -24.61 -0.55 1.81
N ASP A 194 -25.02 -1.78 1.46
CA ASP A 194 -24.77 -2.95 2.33
C ASP A 194 -23.28 -3.27 2.37
N ILE A 195 -22.74 -3.37 3.58
CA ILE A 195 -21.34 -3.68 3.81
C ILE A 195 -21.20 -5.10 4.37
N ALA A 196 -20.30 -5.90 3.79
CA ALA A 196 -20.00 -7.24 4.28
C ALA A 196 -18.49 -7.51 4.27
N LEU A 197 -18.01 -8.15 5.32
CA LEU A 197 -16.63 -8.62 5.47
C LEU A 197 -16.64 -10.14 5.57
N LYS A 198 -15.95 -10.82 4.64
CA LYS A 198 -15.89 -12.29 4.61
C LYS A 198 -14.49 -12.77 4.23
N GLU A 199 -14.14 -13.98 4.72
CA GLU A 199 -12.96 -14.70 4.27
C GLU A 199 -13.15 -15.18 2.83
N CYS A 200 -12.22 -14.81 1.96
CA CYS A 200 -12.17 -15.21 0.54
C CYS A 200 -11.03 -16.17 0.24
N LEU A 201 -9.92 -16.05 0.96
CA LEU A 201 -8.72 -16.86 0.78
C LEU A 201 -8.44 -17.63 2.06
N PRO A 202 -7.97 -18.89 1.97
CA PRO A 202 -7.68 -19.68 3.16
C PRO A 202 -6.61 -18.99 4.01
N SER A 203 -6.83 -18.95 5.31
CA SER A 203 -5.89 -18.36 6.27
C SER A 203 -4.56 -19.09 6.26
N VAL A 204 -3.48 -18.33 6.19
CA VAL A 204 -2.09 -18.78 6.29
C VAL A 204 -1.35 -17.97 7.35
N PRO A 205 -0.19 -18.44 7.84
CA PRO A 205 0.59 -17.67 8.80
C PRO A 205 0.91 -16.25 8.30
N HIS A 206 0.75 -15.26 9.15
CA HIS A 206 1.05 -13.87 8.84
C HIS A 206 2.50 -13.67 8.38
N LYS A 207 2.68 -12.97 7.25
CA LYS A 207 4.00 -12.62 6.68
C LYS A 207 4.04 -11.15 6.31
N ARG A 208 3.84 -10.28 7.30
CA ARG A 208 3.88 -8.82 7.07
C ARG A 208 5.18 -8.41 6.42
N CYS A 209 5.11 -7.56 5.40
CA CYS A 209 6.29 -7.05 4.73
C CYS A 209 7.10 -6.15 5.67
N VAL A 210 8.30 -6.59 6.04
CA VAL A 210 9.22 -5.83 6.91
C VAL A 210 9.55 -4.48 6.28
N PHE A 211 9.70 -4.42 4.96
CA PHE A 211 10.02 -3.19 4.24
C PHE A 211 8.89 -2.15 4.32
N GLU A 212 7.63 -2.60 4.25
CA GLU A 212 6.48 -1.72 4.50
C GLU A 212 6.56 -1.11 5.91
N ARG A 213 6.81 -1.91 6.92
CA ARG A 213 6.80 -1.47 8.31
C ARG A 213 7.98 -0.57 8.69
N ILE A 214 9.17 -0.89 8.19
CA ILE A 214 10.38 -0.12 8.49
C ILE A 214 10.44 1.17 7.69
N TYR A 215 9.99 1.15 6.42
CA TYR A 215 10.31 2.21 5.48
C TYR A 215 9.10 2.93 4.87
N PHE A 216 8.11 2.19 4.33
CA PHE A 216 7.01 2.81 3.58
C PHE A 216 5.89 3.34 4.48
N SER A 217 5.47 2.59 5.49
CA SER A 217 4.38 2.99 6.38
C SER A 217 4.69 4.30 7.11
N ARG A 218 3.66 5.05 7.40
CA ARG A 218 3.79 6.32 8.12
C ARG A 218 4.21 6.09 9.55
N GLY A 219 5.21 6.83 10.01
CA GLY A 219 5.74 6.72 11.37
C GLY A 219 4.81 7.25 12.46
N ASN A 220 3.73 7.95 12.11
CA ASN A 220 2.70 8.41 13.04
C ASN A 220 1.56 7.38 13.23
N ASP A 221 1.60 6.22 12.57
CA ASP A 221 0.77 5.08 12.95
C ASP A 221 1.26 4.53 14.30
N ALA A 222 0.34 4.27 15.23
CA ALA A 222 0.68 3.87 16.60
C ALA A 222 1.47 2.54 16.65
N ASP A 223 1.14 1.58 15.80
CA ASP A 223 1.82 0.28 15.76
C ASP A 223 3.21 0.42 15.12
N ILE A 224 3.29 1.13 13.99
CA ILE A 224 4.56 1.41 13.30
C ILE A 224 5.50 2.20 14.20
N HIS A 225 4.99 3.18 14.93
CA HIS A 225 5.77 3.97 15.88
C HIS A 225 6.42 3.08 16.95
N ARG A 226 5.60 2.24 17.63
CA ARG A 226 6.08 1.32 18.66
C ARG A 226 7.10 0.32 18.12
N GLU A 227 6.85 -0.25 16.95
CA GLU A 227 7.77 -1.19 16.30
C GLU A 227 9.11 -0.54 15.95
N ARG A 228 9.09 0.68 15.42
CA ARG A 228 10.33 1.40 15.09
C ARG A 228 11.12 1.80 16.33
N LEU A 229 10.45 2.20 17.41
CA LEU A 229 11.13 2.41 18.71
C LEU A 229 11.77 1.11 19.20
N ALA A 230 11.03 0.00 19.18
CA ALA A 230 11.54 -1.31 19.59
C ALA A 230 12.73 -1.76 18.74
N LEU A 231 12.70 -1.53 17.42
CA LEU A 231 13.80 -1.80 16.49
C LEU A 231 15.05 -1.00 16.89
N GLY A 232 14.89 0.28 17.22
CA GLY A 232 16.00 1.12 17.69
C GLY A 232 16.63 0.58 18.99
N ARG A 233 15.81 0.19 19.98
CA ARG A 233 16.29 -0.44 21.22
C ARG A 233 17.03 -1.75 20.95
N ALA A 234 16.54 -2.56 20.01
CA ALA A 234 17.17 -3.81 19.63
C ALA A 234 18.55 -3.64 18.96
N LEU A 235 18.87 -2.47 18.41
CA LEU A 235 20.19 -2.15 17.83
C LEU A 235 21.26 -1.87 18.89
N VAL A 236 20.87 -1.55 20.14
CA VAL A 236 21.82 -1.13 21.20
C VAL A 236 23.01 -2.07 21.36
N PRO A 237 22.86 -3.40 21.50
CA PRO A 237 24.01 -4.28 21.68
C PRO A 237 25.00 -4.25 20.50
N ALA A 238 24.50 -4.13 19.27
CA ALA A 238 25.35 -4.05 18.08
C ALA A 238 26.08 -2.71 18.00
N VAL A 239 25.43 -1.62 18.39
CA VAL A 239 26.04 -0.29 18.44
C VAL A 239 27.09 -0.22 19.52
N MET A 240 26.82 -0.71 20.74
CA MET A 240 27.77 -0.74 21.85
C MET A 240 29.04 -1.51 21.48
N LYS A 241 28.88 -2.69 20.87
CA LYS A 241 30.01 -3.45 20.34
C LYS A 241 30.81 -2.69 19.27
N ALA A 242 30.14 -1.90 18.43
CA ALA A 242 30.81 -1.17 17.34
C ALA A 242 31.64 0.03 17.84
N ILE A 243 31.27 0.58 19.00
CA ILE A 243 31.98 1.72 19.62
C ILE A 243 32.92 1.28 20.76
N ASP A 244 33.07 -0.04 21.01
CA ASP A 244 33.84 -0.58 22.13
C ASP A 244 33.47 0.07 23.49
N ASP A 245 32.16 0.32 23.71
CA ASP A 245 31.59 0.99 24.89
C ASP A 245 32.10 2.43 25.11
N ASP A 246 32.75 3.05 24.13
CA ASP A 246 33.30 4.40 24.21
C ASP A 246 32.22 5.48 23.95
N PHE A 247 31.49 5.85 24.98
CA PHE A 247 30.54 6.96 24.93
C PHE A 247 31.21 8.33 24.81
N ASP A 248 32.42 8.48 25.36
CA ASP A 248 33.05 9.80 25.52
C ASP A 248 33.57 10.34 24.17
N ASN A 249 33.99 9.45 23.27
CA ASN A 249 34.42 9.82 21.93
C ASN A 249 33.40 9.53 20.83
N THR A 250 32.16 9.17 21.19
CA THR A 250 31.12 8.84 20.22
C THR A 250 30.03 9.92 20.16
N VAL A 251 29.61 10.27 18.94
CA VAL A 251 28.42 11.09 18.67
C VAL A 251 27.45 10.27 17.84
N PHE A 252 26.22 10.12 18.34
CA PHE A 252 25.18 9.37 17.68
C PHE A 252 24.38 10.27 16.75
N SER A 253 24.00 9.77 15.59
CA SER A 253 23.19 10.47 14.60
C SER A 253 22.37 9.50 13.76
N TYR A 254 21.51 10.05 12.90
CA TYR A 254 20.71 9.28 11.96
C TYR A 254 20.57 10.00 10.62
N ILE A 255 20.26 9.24 9.58
CA ILE A 255 19.93 9.80 8.27
C ILE A 255 18.39 10.04 8.23
N PRO A 256 17.97 11.31 8.11
CA PRO A 256 16.54 11.64 8.10
C PRO A 256 15.85 11.13 6.80
N ASN A 257 14.50 10.95 6.78
CA ASN A 257 13.58 11.21 7.89
C ASN A 257 13.12 9.90 8.54
N THR A 258 13.12 8.79 7.80
CA THR A 258 12.49 7.50 8.22
C THR A 258 13.15 6.89 9.44
N ALA A 259 14.47 7.05 9.60
CA ALA A 259 15.23 6.48 10.70
C ALA A 259 15.00 7.19 12.05
N GLN A 260 14.37 8.37 12.09
CA GLN A 260 14.25 9.19 13.28
C GLN A 260 13.61 8.45 14.47
N ILE A 261 12.52 7.74 14.27
CA ILE A 261 11.82 7.04 15.34
C ILE A 261 12.68 5.90 15.91
N SER A 262 13.34 5.14 15.03
CA SER A 262 14.27 4.08 15.47
C SER A 262 15.46 4.68 16.20
N PHE A 263 15.93 5.85 15.80
CA PHE A 263 17.00 6.55 16.49
C PHE A 263 16.57 6.99 17.91
N HIS A 264 15.34 7.47 18.12
CA HIS A 264 14.82 7.74 19.46
C HIS A 264 14.80 6.47 20.32
N GLY A 265 14.38 5.32 19.75
CA GLY A 265 14.44 4.04 20.44
C GLY A 265 15.87 3.60 20.80
N LEU A 266 16.86 3.88 19.94
CA LEU A 266 18.27 3.67 20.22
C LEU A 266 18.74 4.54 21.38
N LEU A 267 18.43 5.83 21.38
CA LEU A 267 18.79 6.75 22.48
C LEU A 267 18.18 6.31 23.81
N ASP A 268 16.90 5.90 23.85
CA ASP A 268 16.26 5.36 25.04
C ASP A 268 17.00 4.12 25.59
N GLY A 269 17.45 3.24 24.72
CA GLY A 269 18.18 2.04 25.11
C GLY A 269 19.61 2.35 25.60
N LEU A 270 20.31 3.27 24.92
CA LEU A 270 21.64 3.73 25.33
C LEU A 270 21.60 4.46 26.68
N ASP A 271 20.56 5.28 26.93
CA ASP A 271 20.40 5.99 28.18
C ASP A 271 20.28 5.04 29.38
N SER A 272 19.70 3.86 29.16
CA SER A 272 19.59 2.82 30.18
C SER A 272 20.94 2.16 30.54
N LEU A 273 21.92 2.21 29.62
CA LEU A 273 23.23 1.55 29.79
C LEU A 273 24.38 2.49 30.13
N ARG A 274 24.23 3.78 29.86
CA ARG A 274 25.32 4.76 29.94
C ARG A 274 25.94 4.95 31.34
N GLY A 275 25.27 4.54 32.40
CA GLY A 275 25.72 4.81 33.77
C GLY A 275 25.90 6.32 34.00
N SER A 276 27.15 6.76 34.32
CA SER A 276 27.51 8.18 34.48
C SER A 276 27.92 8.89 33.17
N HIS A 277 28.07 8.17 32.05
CA HIS A 277 28.47 8.76 30.79
C HIS A 277 27.33 9.55 30.15
N ARG A 278 27.69 10.56 29.33
CA ARG A 278 26.72 11.34 28.58
C ARG A 278 26.54 10.78 27.18
N VAL A 279 25.32 10.43 26.81
CA VAL A 279 24.99 10.10 25.42
C VAL A 279 24.97 11.40 24.61
N ARG A 280 25.96 11.57 23.71
CA ARG A 280 26.04 12.73 22.84
C ARG A 280 25.38 12.40 21.51
N PHE A 281 24.45 13.22 21.09
CA PHE A 281 23.80 13.07 19.79
C PHE A 281 23.65 14.43 19.09
N SER A 282 23.68 14.38 17.76
CA SER A 282 23.50 15.56 16.92
C SER A 282 22.85 15.16 15.59
N GLN A 283 22.04 16.04 15.05
CA GLN A 283 21.54 15.87 13.69
C GLN A 283 22.58 16.37 12.70
N ILE A 284 23.44 15.48 12.23
CA ILE A 284 24.51 15.81 11.29
C ILE A 284 24.07 15.86 9.83
N ALA A 285 22.89 15.36 9.51
CA ALA A 285 22.32 15.43 8.18
C ALA A 285 20.89 16.01 8.23
N VAL A 286 20.60 16.94 7.35
CA VAL A 286 19.27 17.54 7.15
C VAL A 286 18.78 17.16 5.76
N LYS A 287 17.52 16.81 5.64
CA LYS A 287 16.90 16.46 4.37
C LYS A 287 15.85 17.48 3.99
N ASP A 288 16.15 18.33 3.03
CA ASP A 288 15.25 19.35 2.53
C ASP A 288 14.21 18.82 1.55
N ALA A 289 14.58 17.86 0.74
CA ALA A 289 13.70 17.35 -0.30
C ALA A 289 12.81 16.20 0.17
N LYS A 290 11.53 16.22 -0.18
CA LYS A 290 10.57 15.13 0.08
C LYS A 290 10.80 13.91 -0.84
N PHE A 291 12.01 13.68 -1.35
CA PHE A 291 12.35 12.53 -2.18
C PHE A 291 12.75 11.32 -1.34
N ARG A 292 12.34 10.15 -1.78
CA ARG A 292 12.86 8.88 -1.25
C ARG A 292 14.04 8.44 -2.11
N THR A 293 15.25 8.77 -1.69
CA THR A 293 16.51 8.51 -2.41
C THR A 293 16.74 7.02 -2.73
N PHE A 294 16.16 6.13 -1.94
CA PHE A 294 16.29 4.69 -2.11
C PHE A 294 15.61 4.16 -3.40
N ILE A 295 14.62 4.86 -3.93
CA ILE A 295 13.80 4.41 -5.08
C ILE A 295 14.30 4.98 -6.40
N THR A 296 15.33 5.80 -6.37
CA THR A 296 15.96 6.36 -7.56
C THR A 296 16.92 5.34 -8.18
N ASP A 297 17.01 5.29 -9.53
CA ASP A 297 17.94 4.43 -10.23
C ASP A 297 19.38 4.62 -9.75
N ALA A 298 20.14 3.54 -9.68
CA ALA A 298 21.49 3.54 -9.11
C ALA A 298 22.45 4.54 -9.82
N SER A 299 22.24 4.78 -11.12
CA SER A 299 22.99 5.75 -11.91
C SER A 299 22.74 7.20 -11.49
N HIS A 300 21.52 7.55 -11.15
CA HIS A 300 21.15 8.91 -10.72
C HIS A 300 21.32 9.12 -9.20
N ARG A 301 21.50 8.05 -8.44
CA ARG A 301 21.59 8.12 -6.98
C ARG A 301 22.83 8.88 -6.51
N ARG A 302 23.97 8.72 -7.18
CA ARG A 302 25.23 9.40 -6.84
C ARG A 302 25.13 10.91 -7.06
N ASP A 303 24.44 11.32 -8.12
CA ASP A 303 24.31 12.73 -8.48
C ASP A 303 23.25 13.45 -7.65
N LEU A 304 22.23 12.71 -7.17
CA LEU A 304 21.14 13.27 -6.34
C LEU A 304 21.51 13.39 -4.85
N PHE A 305 22.40 12.54 -4.34
CA PHE A 305 22.75 12.51 -2.92
C PHE A 305 23.22 13.86 -2.38
N PRO A 306 24.16 14.57 -3.05
CA PRO A 306 24.63 15.88 -2.59
C PRO A 306 23.57 16.99 -2.60
N HIS A 307 22.46 16.80 -3.36
CA HIS A 307 21.40 17.79 -3.51
C HIS A 307 20.15 17.49 -2.66
N VAL A 308 20.16 16.37 -1.93
CA VAL A 308 19.01 15.94 -1.10
C VAL A 308 19.31 16.05 0.38
N TYR A 309 20.59 16.00 0.76
CA TYR A 309 21.04 16.08 2.15
C TYR A 309 22.06 17.20 2.31
N ASP A 310 21.76 18.07 3.26
CA ASP A 310 22.75 19.06 3.76
C ASP A 310 23.43 18.51 5.00
N VAL A 311 24.70 18.89 5.18
CA VAL A 311 25.47 18.54 6.37
C VAL A 311 25.44 19.71 7.33
N THR A 312 25.20 19.43 8.61
CA THR A 312 25.30 20.44 9.66
C THR A 312 26.77 20.67 10.01
N TYR A 313 27.30 21.82 9.61
CA TYR A 313 28.70 22.16 9.81
C TYR A 313 28.97 22.63 11.26
N GLY A 314 30.16 22.30 11.79
CA GLY A 314 30.66 22.83 13.07
C GLY A 314 29.98 22.28 14.32
N VAL A 315 29.28 21.16 14.22
CA VAL A 315 28.54 20.53 15.33
C VAL A 315 29.30 19.35 15.96
N ILE A 316 30.34 18.87 15.31
CA ILE A 316 31.20 17.75 15.74
C ILE A 316 32.62 18.26 15.90
#